data_93231ebb1c3a18bc7f520caae505f2fb
#
_entry.id   93231ebb1c3a18bc7f520caae505f2fb
#
_cell.length_a   1.000
_cell.length_b   1.000
_cell.length_c   1.000
_cell.angle_alpha   90.00
_cell.angle_beta   90.00
_cell.angle_gamma   90.00
#
_symmetry.space_group_name_H-M   'P 1'
#
loop_
_entity.id
_entity.type
_entity.pdbx_description
1 polymer ?
#
loop_
_entity_poly.entity_id
_entity_poly.type
_entity_poly.pdbx_seq_one_letter_code
_entity_poly.pdbx_strand_id
1 'polypeptide(L)'
;PDMNLPVWFDGQNINEALFCEEFLQESRIIFANRAFFTPNGRVTDDIVLRGEVYEKLKSYTISSVPQKIKNIMELLKLEAMVEDLPPQPDRIHVANGTLMLDGRFIEGKKEIVQSRLPVSYNPNAAAPALWLNFLDGLLYEEDIPTLQEFIGYCLIPSNKGQRMMVIKGNGGEGKSQIGAVLSTIFGTNMKDGSIGKISENRFARADLEHILLCVDDDMRM
;
A
#
# COMPACT_ATOMS: atom_id res chain seq x y z
N PRO A 1 31.80 5.03 31.99
CA PRO A 1 31.54 4.91 30.58
C PRO A 1 30.34 5.78 30.27
N ASP A 2 30.63 6.95 29.66
CA ASP A 2 29.60 7.87 29.18
C ASP A 2 28.84 7.14 28.06
N MET A 3 27.74 6.50 28.40
CA MET A 3 26.75 6.14 27.41
C MET A 3 26.16 7.48 26.94
N ASN A 4 26.39 7.80 25.68
CA ASN A 4 25.80 8.97 25.04
C ASN A 4 24.29 8.70 25.00
N LEU A 5 23.55 9.17 26.01
CA LEU A 5 22.11 8.97 26.11
C LEU A 5 21.44 9.70 24.93
N PRO A 6 20.37 9.16 24.38
CA PRO A 6 19.59 9.87 23.36
C PRO A 6 19.11 11.22 23.88
N VAL A 7 19.03 12.23 23.03
CA VAL A 7 18.62 13.59 23.40
C VAL A 7 17.22 13.63 24.05
N TRP A 8 16.38 12.68 23.70
CA TRP A 8 15.01 12.54 24.22
C TRP A 8 14.92 11.82 25.60
N PHE A 9 16.06 11.38 26.19
CA PHE A 9 16.07 10.69 27.49
C PHE A 9 16.99 11.40 28.49
N ASP A 10 16.45 11.87 29.59
CA ASP A 10 17.19 12.60 30.63
C ASP A 10 17.80 11.69 31.74
N GLY A 11 17.72 10.38 31.57
CA GLY A 11 18.14 9.38 32.57
C GLY A 11 16.99 8.86 33.44
N GLN A 12 15.83 9.48 33.40
CA GLN A 12 14.63 9.06 34.13
C GLN A 12 13.36 9.14 33.28
N ASN A 13 13.22 10.21 32.47
CA ASN A 13 12.02 10.49 31.70
C ASN A 13 12.32 10.52 30.20
N ILE A 14 11.31 10.22 29.43
CA ILE A 14 11.31 10.32 27.98
C ILE A 14 10.62 11.61 27.59
N ASN A 15 11.30 12.45 26.81
CA ASN A 15 10.68 13.57 26.10
C ASN A 15 10.09 13.04 24.79
N GLU A 16 8.78 12.87 24.75
CA GLU A 16 8.06 12.24 23.62
C GLU A 16 8.19 13.07 22.34
N ALA A 17 8.26 14.40 22.42
CA ALA A 17 8.42 15.26 21.24
C ALA A 17 9.82 15.11 20.61
N LEU A 18 10.89 15.20 21.42
CA LEU A 18 12.25 14.96 20.91
C LEU A 18 12.44 13.55 20.37
N PHE A 19 11.77 12.55 20.98
CA PHE A 19 11.75 11.20 20.45
C PHE A 19 11.14 11.16 19.06
N CYS A 20 9.99 11.81 18.85
CA CYS A 20 9.32 11.88 17.54
C CYS A 20 10.19 12.58 16.49
N GLU A 21 10.86 13.69 16.82
CA GLU A 21 11.77 14.38 15.93
C GLU A 21 12.89 13.45 15.42
N GLU A 22 13.59 12.76 16.33
CA GLU A 22 14.66 11.82 15.98
C GLU A 22 14.11 10.65 15.17
N PHE A 23 12.97 10.08 15.59
CA PHE A 23 12.34 8.97 14.91
C PHE A 23 11.97 9.31 13.46
N LEU A 24 11.43 10.50 13.21
CA LEU A 24 11.05 10.96 11.87
C LEU A 24 12.26 11.22 10.96
N GLN A 25 13.38 11.67 11.51
CA GLN A 25 14.62 11.85 10.75
C GLN A 25 15.16 10.50 10.23
N GLU A 26 15.02 9.43 11.01
CA GLU A 26 15.51 8.10 10.65
C GLU A 26 14.53 7.32 9.77
N SER A 27 13.24 7.35 10.07
CA SER A 27 12.24 6.46 9.49
C SER A 27 11.63 6.93 8.16
N ARG A 28 11.84 8.21 7.79
CA ARG A 28 11.25 8.80 6.58
C ARG A 28 9.76 8.48 6.43
N ILE A 29 8.99 8.75 7.47
CA ILE A 29 7.55 8.52 7.52
C ILE A 29 6.78 9.84 7.41
N ILE A 30 5.64 9.83 6.73
CA ILE A 30 4.68 10.94 6.74
C ILE A 30 3.30 10.43 7.12
N PHE A 31 2.45 11.34 7.61
CA PHE A 31 1.04 11.08 7.87
C PHE A 31 0.19 11.97 6.95
N ALA A 32 -0.61 11.34 6.11
CA ALA A 32 -1.51 12.01 5.17
C ALA A 32 -2.79 11.18 5.02
N ASN A 33 -3.91 11.83 4.72
CA ASN A 33 -5.16 11.13 4.37
C ASN A 33 -5.50 10.00 5.38
N ARG A 34 -5.31 10.24 6.68
CA ARG A 34 -5.56 9.33 7.80
C ARG A 34 -4.70 8.06 7.84
N ALA A 35 -3.59 8.01 7.12
CA ALA A 35 -2.68 6.87 7.12
C ALA A 35 -1.23 7.32 7.20
N PHE A 36 -0.37 6.46 7.74
CA PHE A 36 1.07 6.62 7.60
C PHE A 36 1.55 6.07 6.27
N PHE A 37 2.54 6.76 5.69
CA PHE A 37 3.21 6.37 4.46
C PHE A 37 4.72 6.39 4.66
N THR A 38 5.38 5.40 4.05
CA THR A 38 6.83 5.26 4.00
C THR A 38 7.28 5.17 2.53
N PRO A 39 8.58 5.16 2.24
CA PRO A 39 9.06 4.86 0.89
C PRO A 39 8.61 3.48 0.37
N ASN A 40 8.17 2.57 1.24
CA ASN A 40 7.64 1.26 0.85
C ASN A 40 6.13 1.27 0.52
N GLY A 41 5.45 2.38 0.76
CA GLY A 41 4.01 2.55 0.55
C GLY A 41 3.24 2.81 1.84
N ARG A 42 1.93 2.63 1.78
CA ARG A 42 1.02 2.83 2.92
C ARG A 42 1.25 1.80 4.03
N VAL A 43 1.29 2.28 5.27
CA VAL A 43 1.25 1.43 6.47
C VAL A 43 -0.22 1.03 6.71
N THR A 44 -0.54 -0.22 6.48
CA THR A 44 -1.91 -0.75 6.62
C THR A 44 -2.26 -1.18 8.03
N ASP A 45 -1.23 -1.55 8.81
CA ASP A 45 -1.35 -1.89 10.23
C ASP A 45 -0.24 -1.17 10.99
N ASP A 46 -0.62 -0.36 11.96
CA ASP A 46 0.32 0.42 12.78
C ASP A 46 1.11 -0.44 13.80
N ILE A 47 0.83 -1.75 13.87
CA ILE A 47 1.53 -2.66 14.78
C ILE A 47 3.04 -2.73 14.49
N VAL A 48 3.44 -2.67 13.22
CA VAL A 48 4.85 -2.65 12.81
C VAL A 48 5.51 -1.37 13.31
N LEU A 49 4.89 -0.22 13.07
CA LEU A 49 5.38 1.08 13.51
C LEU A 49 5.43 1.18 15.04
N ARG A 50 4.41 0.66 15.74
CA ARG A 50 4.42 0.53 17.21
C ARG A 50 5.55 -0.37 17.69
N GLY A 51 5.85 -1.43 16.95
CA GLY A 51 6.98 -2.31 17.23
C GLY A 51 8.32 -1.58 17.11
N GLU A 52 8.52 -0.77 16.07
CA GLU A 52 9.73 0.04 15.88
C GLU A 52 9.89 1.07 17.03
N VAL A 53 8.81 1.76 17.39
CA VAL A 53 8.79 2.66 18.53
C VAL A 53 9.14 1.91 19.84
N TYR A 54 8.55 0.74 20.06
CA TYR A 54 8.84 -0.08 21.23
C TYR A 54 10.31 -0.51 21.30
N GLU A 55 10.89 -0.96 20.18
CA GLU A 55 12.30 -1.39 20.13
C GLU A 55 13.24 -0.27 20.52
N LYS A 56 12.98 0.98 20.11
CA LYS A 56 13.77 2.14 20.55
C LYS A 56 13.58 2.48 22.03
N LEU A 57 12.38 2.30 22.57
CA LEU A 57 12.05 2.70 23.96
C LEU A 57 12.46 1.68 25.01
N LYS A 58 12.45 0.38 24.68
CA LYS A 58 12.54 -0.73 25.66
C LYS A 58 13.76 -0.68 26.59
N SER A 59 14.86 -0.11 26.12
CA SER A 59 16.10 0.03 26.91
C SER A 59 16.09 1.21 27.88
N TYR A 60 15.11 2.12 27.77
CA TYR A 60 15.04 3.38 28.51
C TYR A 60 13.82 3.48 29.43
N THR A 61 12.90 2.53 29.37
CA THR A 61 11.70 2.56 30.18
C THR A 61 11.23 1.15 30.56
N ILE A 62 10.84 1.00 31.82
CA ILE A 62 10.31 -0.26 32.38
C ILE A 62 8.84 -0.13 32.81
N SER A 63 8.29 1.09 32.81
CA SER A 63 6.93 1.34 33.30
C SER A 63 6.09 2.08 32.25
N SER A 64 4.78 1.78 32.24
CA SER A 64 3.79 2.48 31.40
C SER A 64 4.10 2.46 29.90
N VAL A 65 4.85 1.47 29.43
CA VAL A 65 5.28 1.35 28.03
C VAL A 65 4.13 1.44 27.03
N PRO A 66 2.99 0.73 27.20
CA PRO A 66 1.87 0.83 26.27
C PRO A 66 1.29 2.25 26.15
N GLN A 67 1.23 2.98 27.28
CA GLN A 67 0.72 4.36 27.28
C GLN A 67 1.71 5.30 26.58
N LYS A 68 3.01 5.15 26.79
CA LYS A 68 4.04 5.93 26.10
C LYS A 68 4.01 5.70 24.60
N ILE A 69 3.92 4.44 24.17
CA ILE A 69 3.77 4.12 22.74
C ILE A 69 2.52 4.79 22.15
N LYS A 70 1.39 4.72 22.86
CA LYS A 70 0.15 5.37 22.42
C LYS A 70 0.34 6.87 22.24
N ASN A 71 0.94 7.55 23.22
CA ASN A 71 1.20 8.99 23.18
C ASN A 71 2.12 9.35 22.00
N ILE A 72 3.22 8.62 21.84
CA ILE A 72 4.16 8.82 20.73
C ILE A 72 3.48 8.62 19.38
N MET A 73 2.64 7.58 19.22
CA MET A 73 1.91 7.36 17.98
C MET A 73 0.94 8.51 17.65
N GLU A 74 0.30 9.12 18.66
CA GLU A 74 -0.55 10.30 18.43
C GLU A 74 0.28 11.55 18.08
N LEU A 75 1.44 11.74 18.73
CA LEU A 75 2.35 12.82 18.36
C LEU A 75 2.93 12.64 16.97
N LEU A 76 3.34 11.42 16.59
CA LEU A 76 3.84 11.11 15.24
C LEU A 76 2.83 11.47 14.14
N LYS A 77 1.52 11.30 14.40
CA LYS A 77 0.49 11.74 13.44
C LYS A 77 0.49 13.24 13.23
N LEU A 78 0.77 14.01 14.29
CA LEU A 78 0.80 15.47 14.23
C LEU A 78 2.10 15.98 13.59
N GLU A 79 3.24 15.46 14.01
CA GLU A 79 4.55 15.93 13.57
C GLU A 79 4.91 15.45 12.15
N ALA A 80 4.44 14.26 11.77
CA ALA A 80 4.61 13.72 10.41
C ALA A 80 3.56 14.19 9.42
N MET A 81 2.59 15.03 9.88
CA MET A 81 1.46 15.43 9.04
C MET A 81 1.91 16.30 7.87
N VAL A 82 1.47 15.93 6.68
CA VAL A 82 1.57 16.73 5.47
C VAL A 82 0.17 17.10 4.99
N GLU A 83 0.03 18.23 4.30
CA GLU A 83 -1.26 18.75 3.88
C GLU A 83 -1.97 17.82 2.90
N ASP A 84 -1.23 17.26 1.95
CA ASP A 84 -1.77 16.35 0.94
C ASP A 84 -0.67 15.39 0.41
N LEU A 85 -1.10 14.24 -0.02
CA LEU A 85 -0.30 13.26 -0.78
C LEU A 85 -1.10 12.90 -2.03
N PRO A 86 -1.03 13.71 -3.11
CA PRO A 86 -1.86 13.53 -4.27
C PRO A 86 -1.52 12.26 -5.05
N PRO A 87 -2.51 11.61 -5.67
CA PRO A 87 -2.27 10.50 -6.58
C PRO A 87 -1.50 10.99 -7.82
N GLN A 88 -0.62 10.14 -8.36
CA GLN A 88 0.20 10.43 -9.54
C GLN A 88 -0.22 9.53 -10.72
N PRO A 89 -1.24 9.93 -11.52
CA PRO A 89 -1.81 9.09 -12.56
C PRO A 89 -0.96 8.99 -13.84
N ASP A 90 0.16 9.66 -13.91
CA ASP A 90 1.10 9.68 -15.03
C ASP A 90 2.22 8.64 -14.91
N ARG A 91 2.21 7.85 -13.83
CA ARG A 91 3.27 6.89 -13.51
C ARG A 91 2.79 5.75 -12.62
N ILE A 92 3.58 4.68 -12.59
CA ILE A 92 3.36 3.49 -11.77
C ILE A 92 4.54 3.32 -10.82
N HIS A 93 4.27 3.35 -9.51
CA HIS A 93 5.30 3.10 -8.50
C HIS A 93 5.35 1.62 -8.16
N VAL A 94 6.55 1.03 -8.29
CA VAL A 94 6.83 -0.38 -8.02
C VAL A 94 7.89 -0.52 -6.92
N ALA A 95 8.12 -1.74 -6.46
CA ALA A 95 9.03 -2.01 -5.33
C ALA A 95 10.47 -1.53 -5.58
N ASN A 96 10.95 -1.53 -6.80
CA ASN A 96 12.32 -1.12 -7.15
C ASN A 96 12.42 0.25 -7.86
N GLY A 97 11.30 0.96 -8.07
CA GLY A 97 11.37 2.27 -8.74
C GLY A 97 10.04 2.82 -9.20
N THR A 98 10.10 3.62 -10.25
CA THR A 98 8.94 4.28 -10.87
C THR A 98 8.98 4.08 -12.38
N LEU A 99 7.92 3.51 -12.92
CA LEU A 99 7.71 3.36 -14.36
C LEU A 99 6.82 4.51 -14.84
N MET A 100 7.35 5.32 -15.74
CA MET A 100 6.59 6.38 -16.40
C MET A 100 5.73 5.78 -17.51
N LEU A 101 4.57 6.39 -17.81
CA LEU A 101 3.69 5.90 -18.89
C LEU A 101 4.31 5.98 -20.29
N ASP A 102 5.40 6.74 -20.47
CA ASP A 102 6.20 6.76 -21.71
C ASP A 102 7.23 5.61 -21.81
N GLY A 103 7.23 4.68 -20.83
CA GLY A 103 8.11 3.51 -20.80
C GLY A 103 9.45 3.73 -20.09
N ARG A 104 9.79 4.95 -19.68
CA ARG A 104 11.03 5.20 -18.91
C ARG A 104 10.92 4.63 -17.50
N PHE A 105 11.97 3.96 -17.04
CA PHE A 105 12.06 3.46 -15.69
C PHE A 105 13.10 4.26 -14.88
N ILE A 106 12.70 4.72 -13.68
CA ILE A 106 13.56 5.42 -12.73
C ILE A 106 13.75 4.50 -11.54
N GLU A 107 14.97 3.99 -11.37
CA GLU A 107 15.31 3.08 -10.28
C GLU A 107 15.35 3.80 -8.93
N GLY A 108 14.97 3.06 -7.89
CA GLY A 108 14.99 3.49 -6.49
C GLY A 108 13.70 4.10 -5.98
N LYS A 109 13.53 4.04 -4.65
CA LYS A 109 12.34 4.53 -3.92
C LYS A 109 12.63 5.93 -3.37
N LYS A 110 12.68 6.93 -4.21
CA LYS A 110 13.02 8.31 -3.81
C LYS A 110 11.86 9.04 -3.16
N GLU A 111 10.64 8.71 -3.54
CA GLU A 111 9.43 9.41 -3.13
C GLU A 111 8.58 8.55 -2.21
N ILE A 112 7.93 9.20 -1.23
CA ILE A 112 6.80 8.62 -0.52
C ILE A 112 5.57 8.90 -1.38
N VAL A 113 4.80 7.85 -1.68
CA VAL A 113 3.69 7.90 -2.63
C VAL A 113 2.47 7.19 -2.10
N GLN A 114 1.29 7.62 -2.55
CA GLN A 114 0.02 7.06 -2.10
C GLN A 114 -0.13 5.57 -2.43
N SER A 115 0.27 5.18 -3.64
CA SER A 115 0.14 3.82 -4.13
C SER A 115 1.47 3.31 -4.66
N ARG A 116 2.04 2.30 -4.02
CA ARG A 116 3.23 1.58 -4.48
C ARG A 116 2.93 0.10 -4.53
N LEU A 117 3.17 -0.50 -5.69
CA LEU A 117 3.00 -1.94 -5.89
C LEU A 117 4.16 -2.71 -5.25
N PRO A 118 3.91 -3.87 -4.63
CA PRO A 118 4.95 -4.67 -3.97
C PRO A 118 5.86 -5.42 -4.95
N VAL A 119 5.53 -5.42 -6.24
CA VAL A 119 6.27 -6.11 -7.29
C VAL A 119 7.38 -5.23 -7.88
N SER A 120 8.47 -5.84 -8.33
CA SER A 120 9.57 -5.16 -9.01
C SER A 120 9.35 -5.18 -10.52
N TYR A 121 9.65 -4.05 -11.18
CA TYR A 121 9.70 -4.00 -12.63
C TYR A 121 11.06 -4.53 -13.14
N ASN A 122 10.99 -5.43 -14.12
CA ASN A 122 12.15 -5.94 -14.85
C ASN A 122 11.86 -5.87 -16.36
N PRO A 123 12.50 -4.96 -17.11
CA PRO A 123 12.28 -4.83 -18.55
C PRO A 123 12.72 -6.06 -19.36
N ASN A 124 13.59 -6.90 -18.77
CA ASN A 124 14.12 -8.11 -19.39
C ASN A 124 13.42 -9.39 -18.85
N ALA A 125 12.28 -9.25 -18.18
CA ALA A 125 11.53 -10.42 -17.70
C ALA A 125 11.07 -11.28 -18.87
N ALA A 126 11.24 -12.59 -18.74
CA ALA A 126 10.68 -13.53 -19.71
C ALA A 126 9.14 -13.46 -19.74
N ALA A 127 8.54 -13.75 -20.86
CA ALA A 127 7.09 -13.85 -20.98
C ALA A 127 6.54 -14.87 -19.95
N PRO A 128 5.45 -14.54 -19.22
CA PRO A 128 4.90 -15.39 -18.17
C PRO A 128 4.10 -16.56 -18.77
N ALA A 129 4.78 -17.57 -19.30
CA ALA A 129 4.19 -18.64 -20.10
C ALA A 129 3.05 -19.37 -19.36
N LEU A 130 3.20 -19.65 -18.05
CA LEU A 130 2.15 -20.27 -17.26
C LEU A 130 0.88 -19.42 -17.16
N TRP A 131 1.04 -18.11 -16.99
CA TRP A 131 -0.08 -17.18 -16.96
C TRP A 131 -0.79 -17.08 -18.31
N LEU A 132 -0.03 -16.96 -19.37
CA LEU A 132 -0.57 -16.87 -20.74
C LEU A 132 -1.33 -18.17 -21.10
N ASN A 133 -0.77 -19.34 -20.85
CA ASN A 133 -1.43 -20.62 -21.06
C ASN A 133 -2.70 -20.78 -20.23
N PHE A 134 -2.68 -20.28 -18.98
CA PHE A 134 -3.86 -20.28 -18.12
C PHE A 134 -4.98 -19.40 -18.69
N LEU A 135 -4.66 -18.20 -19.18
CA LEU A 135 -5.63 -17.29 -19.79
C LEU A 135 -6.20 -17.88 -21.08
N ASP A 136 -5.37 -18.47 -21.93
CA ASP A 136 -5.77 -19.13 -23.17
C ASP A 136 -6.75 -20.29 -22.92
N GLY A 137 -6.58 -21.02 -21.81
CA GLY A 137 -7.51 -22.06 -21.39
C GLY A 137 -8.78 -21.57 -20.69
N LEU A 138 -8.85 -20.30 -20.28
CA LEU A 138 -9.94 -19.75 -19.47
C LEU A 138 -10.83 -18.77 -20.27
N LEU A 139 -10.25 -17.97 -21.15
CA LEU A 139 -10.90 -16.87 -21.86
C LEU A 139 -10.91 -17.13 -23.36
N TYR A 140 -11.80 -16.43 -24.06
CA TYR A 140 -11.70 -16.33 -25.51
C TYR A 140 -10.47 -15.49 -25.91
N GLU A 141 -9.86 -15.82 -27.03
CA GLU A 141 -8.63 -15.16 -27.52
C GLU A 141 -8.80 -13.64 -27.61
N GLU A 142 -9.95 -13.17 -28.07
CA GLU A 142 -10.30 -11.75 -28.19
C GLU A 142 -10.48 -11.02 -26.83
N ASP A 143 -10.74 -11.76 -25.75
CA ASP A 143 -10.95 -11.18 -24.40
C ASP A 143 -9.64 -11.00 -23.63
N ILE A 144 -8.60 -11.73 -23.99
CA ILE A 144 -7.29 -11.66 -23.29
C ILE A 144 -6.68 -10.25 -23.36
N PRO A 145 -6.61 -9.59 -24.53
CA PRO A 145 -6.14 -8.21 -24.62
C PRO A 145 -6.98 -7.24 -23.78
N THR A 146 -8.30 -7.41 -23.76
CA THR A 146 -9.21 -6.57 -22.97
C THR A 146 -8.91 -6.71 -21.46
N LEU A 147 -8.69 -7.92 -20.97
CA LEU A 147 -8.27 -8.14 -19.57
C LEU A 147 -6.92 -7.49 -19.28
N GLN A 148 -5.93 -7.64 -20.18
CA GLN A 148 -4.61 -7.06 -20.00
C GLN A 148 -4.65 -5.53 -19.97
N GLU A 149 -5.40 -4.90 -20.85
CA GLU A 149 -5.58 -3.44 -20.87
C GLU A 149 -6.28 -2.95 -19.60
N PHE A 150 -7.32 -3.66 -19.14
CA PHE A 150 -8.01 -3.32 -17.90
C PHE A 150 -7.08 -3.41 -16.69
N ILE A 151 -6.31 -4.48 -16.56
CA ILE A 151 -5.32 -4.64 -15.48
C ILE A 151 -4.28 -3.52 -15.57
N GLY A 152 -3.77 -3.22 -16.75
CA GLY A 152 -2.83 -2.13 -16.99
C GLY A 152 -3.39 -0.78 -16.54
N TYR A 153 -4.65 -0.50 -16.85
CA TYR A 153 -5.34 0.71 -16.39
C TYR A 153 -5.46 0.78 -14.86
N CYS A 154 -5.70 -0.34 -14.20
CA CYS A 154 -5.79 -0.40 -12.73
C CYS A 154 -4.45 -0.16 -12.00
N LEU A 155 -3.32 -0.22 -12.70
CA LEU A 155 -2.01 0.07 -12.08
C LEU A 155 -1.79 1.55 -11.75
N ILE A 156 -2.60 2.45 -12.33
CA ILE A 156 -2.52 3.89 -12.10
C ILE A 156 -3.68 4.39 -11.23
N PRO A 157 -3.44 5.38 -10.35
CA PRO A 157 -4.48 5.95 -9.48
C PRO A 157 -5.39 6.91 -10.26
N SER A 158 -6.20 6.38 -11.18
CA SER A 158 -7.10 7.15 -12.04
C SER A 158 -8.44 6.45 -12.21
N ASN A 159 -9.52 7.20 -12.08
CA ASN A 159 -10.88 6.71 -12.36
C ASN A 159 -11.49 7.40 -13.60
N LYS A 160 -10.68 7.99 -14.47
CA LYS A 160 -11.17 8.71 -15.66
C LYS A 160 -11.92 7.80 -16.63
N GLY A 161 -11.53 6.53 -16.72
CA GLY A 161 -12.17 5.55 -17.60
C GLY A 161 -13.56 5.13 -17.13
N GLN A 162 -13.87 5.25 -15.83
CA GLN A 162 -15.14 4.84 -15.21
C GLN A 162 -15.58 3.44 -15.69
N ARG A 163 -14.65 2.46 -15.62
CA ARG A 163 -14.86 1.10 -16.12
C ARG A 163 -14.85 0.11 -14.99
N MET A 164 -15.66 -0.92 -15.14
CA MET A 164 -15.69 -2.12 -14.34
C MET A 164 -15.57 -3.31 -15.28
N MET A 165 -14.82 -4.32 -14.90
CA MET A 165 -14.76 -5.58 -15.63
C MET A 165 -15.58 -6.63 -14.91
N VAL A 166 -16.38 -7.39 -15.67
CA VAL A 166 -17.15 -8.53 -15.17
C VAL A 166 -16.71 -9.79 -15.93
N ILE A 167 -16.21 -10.78 -15.18
CA ILE A 167 -15.82 -12.08 -15.73
C ILE A 167 -16.91 -13.09 -15.36
N LYS A 168 -17.65 -13.57 -16.36
CA LYS A 168 -18.76 -14.50 -16.18
C LYS A 168 -18.34 -15.93 -16.55
N GLY A 169 -18.81 -16.93 -15.82
CA GLY A 169 -18.64 -18.35 -16.14
C GLY A 169 -19.49 -19.23 -15.23
N ASN A 170 -19.48 -20.54 -15.46
CA ASN A 170 -20.40 -21.49 -14.83
C ASN A 170 -19.94 -22.00 -13.43
N GLY A 171 -18.79 -21.51 -12.95
CA GLY A 171 -18.19 -21.98 -11.68
C GLY A 171 -17.15 -23.10 -11.90
N GLY A 172 -16.16 -23.15 -11.01
CA GLY A 172 -15.10 -24.18 -11.06
C GLY A 172 -14.06 -24.03 -12.18
N GLU A 173 -14.14 -22.99 -13.01
CA GLU A 173 -13.27 -22.77 -14.18
C GLU A 173 -11.92 -22.14 -13.82
N GLY A 174 -11.73 -21.70 -12.59
CA GLY A 174 -10.49 -21.07 -12.15
C GLY A 174 -10.47 -19.53 -12.20
N LYS A 175 -11.60 -18.85 -12.40
CA LYS A 175 -11.68 -17.36 -12.43
C LYS A 175 -11.05 -16.69 -11.21
N SER A 176 -11.23 -17.26 -10.02
CA SER A 176 -10.64 -16.76 -8.76
C SER A 176 -9.11 -16.78 -8.76
N GLN A 177 -8.47 -17.56 -9.65
CA GLN A 177 -7.01 -17.51 -9.81
C GLN A 177 -6.54 -16.18 -10.41
N ILE A 178 -7.37 -15.51 -11.22
CA ILE A 178 -7.09 -14.15 -11.67
C ILE A 178 -6.98 -13.22 -10.45
N GLY A 179 -7.95 -13.29 -9.52
CA GLY A 179 -7.93 -12.54 -8.27
C GLY A 179 -6.66 -12.80 -7.44
N ALA A 180 -6.21 -14.04 -7.34
CA ALA A 180 -5.00 -14.42 -6.61
C ALA A 180 -3.73 -13.79 -7.23
N VAL A 181 -3.61 -13.79 -8.55
CA VAL A 181 -2.51 -13.14 -9.27
C VAL A 181 -2.56 -11.63 -9.06
N LEU A 182 -3.74 -11.02 -9.19
CA LEU A 182 -3.92 -9.58 -8.95
C LEU A 182 -3.59 -9.20 -7.52
N SER A 183 -3.99 -9.98 -6.52
CA SER A 183 -3.63 -9.76 -5.12
C SER A 183 -2.11 -9.73 -4.91
N THR A 184 -1.36 -10.57 -5.61
CA THR A 184 0.11 -10.57 -5.56
C THR A 184 0.71 -9.30 -6.20
N ILE A 185 0.15 -8.83 -7.32
CA ILE A 185 0.63 -7.64 -8.04
C ILE A 185 0.31 -6.36 -7.27
N PHE A 186 -0.92 -6.23 -6.79
CA PHE A 186 -1.41 -5.02 -6.15
C PHE A 186 -1.09 -4.94 -4.65
N GLY A 187 -0.99 -6.08 -3.97
CA GLY A 187 -0.77 -6.15 -2.52
C GLY A 187 -1.81 -5.34 -1.76
N THR A 188 -1.35 -4.43 -0.90
CA THR A 188 -2.22 -3.57 -0.08
C THR A 188 -3.00 -2.50 -0.88
N ASN A 189 -2.74 -2.37 -2.19
CA ASN A 189 -3.50 -1.49 -3.08
C ASN A 189 -4.74 -2.19 -3.69
N MET A 190 -4.94 -3.46 -3.39
CA MET A 190 -6.14 -4.21 -3.74
C MET A 190 -6.97 -4.50 -2.49
N LYS A 191 -8.27 -4.51 -2.65
CA LYS A 191 -9.23 -4.93 -1.62
C LYS A 191 -10.25 -5.90 -2.21
N ASP A 192 -10.47 -6.98 -1.49
CA ASP A 192 -11.63 -7.85 -1.72
C ASP A 192 -12.85 -7.25 -1.02
N GLY A 193 -13.95 -7.15 -1.73
CA GLY A 193 -15.15 -6.53 -1.16
C GLY A 193 -16.38 -6.68 -2.03
N SER A 194 -17.54 -6.78 -1.40
CA SER A 194 -18.82 -6.84 -2.11
C SER A 194 -19.23 -5.45 -2.60
N ILE A 195 -19.47 -5.32 -3.90
CA ILE A 195 -19.97 -4.10 -4.54
C ILE A 195 -21.31 -3.68 -3.92
N GLY A 196 -22.18 -4.64 -3.59
CA GLY A 196 -23.45 -4.38 -2.91
C GLY A 196 -23.25 -3.68 -1.56
N LYS A 197 -22.34 -4.19 -0.71
CA LYS A 197 -22.02 -3.57 0.58
C LYS A 197 -21.39 -2.18 0.42
N ILE A 198 -20.53 -1.99 -0.58
CA ILE A 198 -19.90 -0.71 -0.88
C ILE A 198 -20.96 0.33 -1.30
N SER A 199 -21.98 -0.05 -2.07
CA SER A 199 -23.06 0.86 -2.49
C SER A 199 -23.94 1.32 -1.34
N GLU A 200 -24.17 0.47 -0.36
CA GLU A 200 -25.10 0.71 0.75
C GLU A 200 -24.43 1.37 1.97
N ASN A 201 -23.15 1.12 2.19
CA ASN A 201 -22.46 1.52 3.42
C ASN A 201 -21.33 2.53 3.14
N ARG A 202 -21.51 3.76 3.71
CA ARG A 202 -20.50 4.82 3.60
C ARG A 202 -19.14 4.45 4.22
N PHE A 203 -19.12 3.60 5.24
CA PHE A 203 -17.86 3.14 5.87
C PHE A 203 -17.12 2.18 4.94
N ALA A 204 -17.85 1.28 4.26
CA ALA A 204 -17.24 0.40 3.25
C ALA A 204 -16.66 1.21 2.08
N ARG A 205 -17.26 2.36 1.73
CA ARG A 205 -16.68 3.28 0.72
C ARG A 205 -15.40 3.96 1.22
N ALA A 206 -15.33 4.35 2.49
CA ALA A 206 -14.12 4.93 3.06
C ALA A 206 -12.92 3.94 3.03
N ASP A 207 -13.20 2.66 3.12
CA ASP A 207 -12.19 1.61 3.02
C ASP A 207 -11.55 1.49 1.62
N LEU A 208 -12.16 2.10 0.59
CA LEU A 208 -11.61 2.16 -0.76
C LEU A 208 -10.66 3.34 -0.97
N GLU A 209 -10.56 4.22 0.00
CA GLU A 209 -9.55 5.28 -0.02
C GLU A 209 -8.15 4.65 -0.16
N HIS A 210 -7.34 5.11 -1.10
CA HIS A 210 -6.02 4.57 -1.44
C HIS A 210 -6.00 3.18 -2.11
N ILE A 211 -7.13 2.62 -2.52
CA ILE A 211 -7.21 1.34 -3.22
C ILE A 211 -7.20 1.59 -4.74
N LEU A 212 -6.34 0.87 -5.46
CA LEU A 212 -6.28 0.90 -6.92
C LEU A 212 -7.31 -0.04 -7.56
N LEU A 213 -7.55 -1.19 -6.92
CA LEU A 213 -8.41 -2.24 -7.45
C LEU A 213 -9.29 -2.84 -6.33
N CYS A 214 -10.59 -2.86 -6.55
CA CYS A 214 -11.53 -3.61 -5.72
C CYS A 214 -12.05 -4.82 -6.52
N VAL A 215 -12.00 -6.00 -5.92
CA VAL A 215 -12.48 -7.26 -6.53
C VAL A 215 -13.64 -7.81 -5.72
N ASP A 216 -14.73 -8.16 -6.40
CA ASP A 216 -15.88 -8.89 -5.85
C ASP A 216 -15.91 -10.27 -6.53
N ASP A 217 -15.47 -11.31 -5.81
CA ASP A 217 -15.34 -12.68 -6.36
C ASP A 217 -16.68 -13.44 -6.35
N ASP A 218 -17.70 -12.96 -5.66
CA ASP A 218 -19.01 -13.62 -5.55
C ASP A 218 -20.18 -12.62 -5.79
N MET A 219 -20.08 -11.87 -6.87
CA MET A 219 -21.11 -10.92 -7.22
C MET A 219 -22.40 -11.64 -7.65
N ARG A 220 -23.46 -11.50 -6.87
CA ARG A 220 -24.81 -11.97 -7.25
C ARG A 220 -25.45 -10.93 -8.16
N MET A 221 -25.67 -11.32 -9.39
CA MET A 221 -26.42 -10.54 -10.39
C MET A 221 -27.91 -10.91 -10.37
#